data_10a947b264d3fa77b26f7317f81ea568
#
_entry.id   10a947b264d3fa77b26f7317f81ea568
#
_cell.length_a   1.000
_cell.length_b   1.000
_cell.length_c   1.000
_cell.angle_alpha   90.00
_cell.angle_beta   90.00
_cell.angle_gamma   90.00
#
_symmetry.space_group_name_H-M   'P 1'
#
loop_
_entity.id
_entity.type
_entity.pdbx_description
1 polymer ?
#
loop_
_entity_poly.entity_id
_entity_poly.type
_entity_poly.pdbx_seq_one_letter_code
_entity_poly.pdbx_strand_id
1 'polypeptide(L)'
;MKVVITGGAGFLGKKLARRLLQQGEIANASGQLQRIRELLLFDVAKAEGPGLEDPRVKTVAGDISNFATVQSIIQGASTVFHFAAVVSAGAEADFDLGYRVNLDGTRNVLEACRALGTNPRVVFTSSLAAFGGDLPPAVTDDTPLTPQTSYGAQKSIGEFLVRDYTRKGFLRGTAVRLPTICVRTGLPNKAASTWASSVLREPLTGVDVVCPVTPETVMVVLSPRKTVDAFMRLHDLPPDAFGPGRTLLLNGINVTARELELAVGRHAGNRKVGKVVWQHDPAIQRICDGWPQGIDSARARRLGFETDKDLDEVVRHFIADDLDDQMKIAKPAA
;
A
#
# COMPACT_ATOMS: atom_id res chain seq x y z
N MET A 1 -10.67 17.07 -13.23
CA MET A 1 -10.93 16.66 -11.83
C MET A 1 -9.71 17.02 -10.98
N LYS A 2 -9.88 17.24 -9.68
CA LYS A 2 -8.80 17.30 -8.68
C LYS A 2 -8.72 15.95 -7.97
N VAL A 3 -7.54 15.34 -7.98
CA VAL A 3 -7.23 14.11 -7.26
C VAL A 3 -6.22 14.41 -6.16
N VAL A 4 -6.46 13.92 -4.96
CA VAL A 4 -5.56 14.07 -3.81
C VAL A 4 -5.02 12.69 -3.41
N ILE A 5 -3.72 12.59 -3.19
CA ILE A 5 -3.07 11.40 -2.62
C ILE A 5 -2.40 11.82 -1.31
N THR A 6 -2.91 11.36 -0.18
CA THR A 6 -2.20 11.47 1.10
C THR A 6 -1.23 10.30 1.22
N GLY A 7 -0.06 10.51 1.82
CA GLY A 7 1.04 9.56 1.67
C GLY A 7 1.69 9.65 0.28
N GLY A 8 1.55 10.84 -0.36
CA GLY A 8 1.94 11.07 -1.75
C GLY A 8 3.45 11.04 -2.01
N ALA A 9 4.30 11.28 -1.00
CA ALA A 9 5.74 11.12 -1.10
C ALA A 9 6.20 9.66 -0.88
N GLY A 10 5.30 8.82 -0.38
CA GLY A 10 5.55 7.39 -0.17
C GLY A 10 5.67 6.60 -1.47
N PHE A 11 6.16 5.37 -1.34
CA PHE A 11 6.40 4.47 -2.47
C PHE A 11 5.17 4.25 -3.37
N LEU A 12 4.04 3.82 -2.78
CA LEU A 12 2.80 3.59 -3.54
C LEU A 12 2.16 4.90 -4.02
N GLY A 13 2.28 5.97 -3.23
CA GLY A 13 1.75 7.29 -3.61
C GLY A 13 2.37 7.81 -4.90
N LYS A 14 3.70 7.75 -5.01
CA LYS A 14 4.43 8.15 -6.23
C LYS A 14 4.11 7.25 -7.42
N LYS A 15 3.99 5.92 -7.23
CA LYS A 15 3.63 5.01 -8.31
C LYS A 15 2.22 5.27 -8.84
N LEU A 16 1.25 5.45 -7.94
CA LEU A 16 -0.11 5.80 -8.34
C LEU A 16 -0.16 7.16 -9.04
N ALA A 17 0.60 8.15 -8.55
CA ALA A 17 0.68 9.46 -9.19
C ALA A 17 1.15 9.36 -10.64
N ARG A 18 2.24 8.64 -10.90
CA ARG A 18 2.74 8.38 -12.26
C ARG A 18 1.69 7.69 -13.15
N ARG A 19 1.01 6.69 -12.62
CA ARG A 19 -0.04 5.95 -13.35
C ARG A 19 -1.22 6.85 -13.73
N LEU A 20 -1.66 7.71 -12.80
CA LEU A 20 -2.72 8.69 -13.03
C LEU A 20 -2.32 9.74 -14.08
N LEU A 21 -1.07 10.20 -14.04
CA LEU A 21 -0.54 11.17 -15.02
C LEU A 21 -0.43 10.56 -16.41
N GLN A 22 0.00 9.32 -16.53
CA GLN A 22 0.07 8.57 -17.79
C GLN A 22 -1.32 8.35 -18.40
N GLN A 23 -2.31 7.99 -17.58
CA GLN A 23 -3.69 7.82 -18.02
C GLN A 23 -4.35 9.16 -18.36
N GLY A 24 -4.02 10.23 -17.63
CA GLY A 24 -4.48 11.60 -17.86
C GLY A 24 -5.92 11.88 -17.45
N GLU A 25 -6.72 10.84 -17.22
CA GLU A 25 -8.14 10.95 -16.88
C GLU A 25 -8.55 9.86 -15.88
N ILE A 26 -9.67 10.07 -15.18
CA ILE A 26 -10.21 9.18 -14.18
C ILE A 26 -11.75 9.28 -14.17
N ALA A 27 -12.44 8.21 -13.80
CA ALA A 27 -13.90 8.17 -13.77
C ALA A 27 -14.48 9.15 -12.72
N ASN A 28 -15.53 9.85 -13.08
CA ASN A 28 -16.34 10.65 -12.15
C ASN A 28 -17.40 9.80 -11.44
N ALA A 29 -18.30 10.44 -10.69
CA ALA A 29 -19.36 9.78 -9.95
C ALA A 29 -20.34 8.99 -10.84
N SER A 30 -20.51 9.36 -12.10
CA SER A 30 -21.36 8.69 -13.08
C SER A 30 -20.60 7.66 -13.95
N GLY A 31 -19.33 7.39 -13.64
CA GLY A 31 -18.49 6.46 -14.42
C GLY A 31 -17.91 7.04 -15.71
N GLN A 32 -18.12 8.34 -15.98
CA GLN A 32 -17.56 9.00 -17.16
C GLN A 32 -16.13 9.43 -16.90
N LEU A 33 -15.22 9.14 -17.84
CA LEU A 33 -13.83 9.59 -17.78
C LEU A 33 -13.75 11.12 -17.89
N GLN A 34 -12.98 11.71 -17.00
CA GLN A 34 -12.73 13.15 -16.97
C GLN A 34 -11.25 13.43 -16.75
N ARG A 35 -10.72 14.44 -17.46
CA ARG A 35 -9.32 14.84 -17.35
C ARG A 35 -8.93 15.21 -15.92
N ILE A 36 -7.80 14.70 -15.47
CA ILE A 36 -7.13 15.11 -14.24
C ILE A 36 -6.49 16.48 -14.52
N ARG A 37 -7.01 17.52 -13.85
CA ARG A 37 -6.52 18.90 -13.98
C ARG A 37 -5.54 19.26 -12.87
N GLU A 38 -5.67 18.60 -11.72
CA GLU A 38 -4.80 18.77 -10.56
C GLU A 38 -4.60 17.42 -9.87
N LEU A 39 -3.36 17.06 -9.61
CA LEU A 39 -2.94 15.93 -8.80
C LEU A 39 -2.15 16.46 -7.61
N LEU A 40 -2.76 16.47 -6.43
CA LEU A 40 -2.13 16.94 -5.21
C LEU A 40 -1.56 15.79 -4.41
N LEU A 41 -0.26 15.82 -4.17
CA LEU A 41 0.49 14.86 -3.36
C LEU A 41 0.77 15.48 -1.99
N PHE A 42 0.18 14.94 -0.95
CA PHE A 42 0.33 15.40 0.43
C PHE A 42 1.07 14.35 1.27
N ASP A 43 2.08 14.78 2.00
CA ASP A 43 2.85 13.94 2.92
C ASP A 43 3.55 14.82 3.97
N VAL A 44 4.25 14.22 4.96
CA VAL A 44 5.12 14.95 5.91
C VAL A 44 6.30 15.62 5.20
N ALA A 45 6.70 15.13 4.04
CA ALA A 45 7.71 15.73 3.17
C ALA A 45 7.12 15.97 1.77
N LYS A 46 7.70 16.90 0.99
CA LYS A 46 7.31 17.08 -0.40
C LYS A 46 7.65 15.83 -1.23
N ALA A 47 6.73 15.45 -2.10
CA ALA A 47 6.99 14.39 -3.06
C ALA A 47 7.90 14.91 -4.18
N GLU A 48 8.98 14.19 -4.43
CA GLU A 48 9.96 14.50 -5.46
C GLU A 48 10.34 13.22 -6.23
N GLY A 49 10.87 13.40 -7.43
CA GLY A 49 11.43 12.32 -8.23
C GLY A 49 10.86 12.23 -9.64
N PRO A 50 11.46 11.38 -10.49
CA PRO A 50 11.14 11.27 -11.91
C PRO A 50 9.65 11.06 -12.16
N GLY A 51 9.12 11.78 -13.16
CA GLY A 51 7.72 11.69 -13.59
C GLY A 51 6.71 12.41 -12.70
N LEU A 52 7.18 13.29 -11.79
CA LEU A 52 6.35 14.18 -10.98
C LEU A 52 6.50 15.66 -11.37
N GLU A 53 7.27 15.96 -12.40
CA GLU A 53 7.52 17.33 -12.94
C GLU A 53 6.37 17.84 -13.81
N ASP A 54 5.29 17.08 -13.94
CA ASP A 54 4.09 17.43 -14.70
C ASP A 54 3.41 18.68 -14.09
N PRO A 55 3.00 19.68 -14.90
CA PRO A 55 2.38 20.91 -14.40
C PRO A 55 1.06 20.70 -13.64
N ARG A 56 0.43 19.53 -13.77
CA ARG A 56 -0.76 19.16 -12.99
C ARG A 56 -0.44 18.76 -11.56
N VAL A 57 0.84 18.45 -11.26
CA VAL A 57 1.25 17.97 -9.94
C VAL A 57 1.49 19.14 -9.00
N LYS A 58 0.89 19.06 -7.82
CA LYS A 58 1.19 19.92 -6.67
C LYS A 58 1.65 19.06 -5.51
N THR A 59 2.77 19.43 -4.89
CA THR A 59 3.28 18.76 -3.70
C THR A 59 3.14 19.66 -2.49
N VAL A 60 2.53 19.13 -1.42
CA VAL A 60 2.31 19.86 -0.17
C VAL A 60 2.86 19.01 0.99
N ALA A 61 3.74 19.62 1.78
CA ALA A 61 4.21 19.02 3.03
C ALA A 61 3.34 19.49 4.20
N GLY A 62 3.00 18.56 5.11
CA GLY A 62 2.22 18.90 6.29
C GLY A 62 1.88 17.67 7.15
N ASP A 63 1.23 17.92 8.28
CA ASP A 63 0.79 16.90 9.22
C ASP A 63 -0.69 16.55 8.96
N ILE A 64 -0.98 15.26 8.71
CA ILE A 64 -2.34 14.74 8.49
C ILE A 64 -3.22 14.87 9.74
N SER A 65 -2.62 14.97 10.92
CA SER A 65 -3.34 15.18 12.18
C SER A 65 -3.85 16.63 12.35
N ASN A 66 -3.36 17.57 11.53
CA ASN A 66 -3.84 18.94 11.54
C ASN A 66 -5.05 19.09 10.60
N PHE A 67 -6.24 19.21 11.19
CA PHE A 67 -7.49 19.30 10.42
C PHE A 67 -7.54 20.46 9.44
N ALA A 68 -7.06 21.66 9.81
CA ALA A 68 -7.07 22.82 8.94
C ALA A 68 -6.22 22.60 7.67
N THR A 69 -5.05 21.98 7.83
CA THR A 69 -4.20 21.57 6.72
C THR A 69 -4.91 20.56 5.82
N VAL A 70 -5.49 19.51 6.41
CA VAL A 70 -6.23 18.48 5.66
C VAL A 70 -7.43 19.09 4.91
N GLN A 71 -8.18 19.97 5.56
CA GLN A 71 -9.32 20.65 4.94
C GLN A 71 -8.88 21.47 3.73
N SER A 72 -7.76 22.18 3.82
CA SER A 72 -7.24 23.02 2.72
C SER A 72 -6.83 22.20 1.50
N ILE A 73 -6.15 21.06 1.69
CA ILE A 73 -5.70 20.20 0.58
C ILE A 73 -6.86 19.45 -0.09
N ILE A 74 -7.89 19.10 0.68
CA ILE A 74 -9.08 18.38 0.18
C ILE A 74 -10.08 19.32 -0.51
N GLN A 75 -10.01 20.62 -0.28
CA GLN A 75 -10.91 21.58 -0.93
C GLN A 75 -10.98 21.39 -2.46
N GLY A 76 -12.20 21.13 -2.98
CA GLY A 76 -12.47 20.88 -4.39
C GLY A 76 -12.04 19.51 -4.91
N ALA A 77 -11.62 18.58 -4.04
CA ALA A 77 -11.26 17.22 -4.44
C ALA A 77 -12.49 16.44 -4.92
N SER A 78 -12.34 15.74 -6.04
CA SER A 78 -13.31 14.76 -6.55
C SER A 78 -12.97 13.36 -6.07
N THR A 79 -11.67 13.10 -5.84
CA THR A 79 -11.13 11.80 -5.43
C THR A 79 -10.02 11.99 -4.42
N VAL A 80 -10.00 11.14 -3.40
CA VAL A 80 -8.93 11.05 -2.40
C VAL A 80 -8.46 9.61 -2.32
N PHE A 81 -7.18 9.38 -2.59
CA PHE A 81 -6.48 8.15 -2.24
C PHE A 81 -5.77 8.38 -0.91
N HIS A 82 -6.24 7.72 0.14
CA HIS A 82 -5.73 7.91 1.49
C HIS A 82 -4.73 6.80 1.85
N PHE A 83 -3.43 7.10 1.70
CA PHE A 83 -2.32 6.19 1.95
C PHE A 83 -1.46 6.61 3.16
N ALA A 84 -1.58 7.86 3.62
CA ALA A 84 -0.82 8.36 4.75
C ALA A 84 -1.03 7.49 5.99
N ALA A 85 0.05 6.96 6.54
CA ALA A 85 0.06 6.19 7.77
C ALA A 85 1.47 6.05 8.34
N VAL A 86 1.58 5.97 9.64
CA VAL A 86 2.73 5.39 10.31
C VAL A 86 2.63 3.87 10.16
N VAL A 87 3.68 3.23 9.63
CA VAL A 87 3.70 1.78 9.38
C VAL A 87 3.80 0.96 10.66
N SER A 88 3.53 -0.35 10.56
CA SER A 88 3.30 -1.27 11.68
C SER A 88 4.29 -1.14 12.84
N ALA A 89 5.60 -1.25 12.60
CA ALA A 89 6.58 -1.16 13.68
C ALA A 89 6.69 0.25 14.28
N GLY A 90 6.44 1.30 13.48
CA GLY A 90 6.40 2.68 14.00
C GLY A 90 5.20 2.92 14.91
N ALA A 91 4.02 2.43 14.52
CA ALA A 91 2.80 2.55 15.32
C ALA A 91 2.81 1.67 16.58
N GLU A 92 3.59 0.57 16.58
CA GLU A 92 3.79 -0.27 17.74
C GLU A 92 4.81 0.35 18.72
N ALA A 93 5.86 0.98 18.18
CA ALA A 93 6.90 1.62 19.00
C ALA A 93 6.43 2.95 19.61
N ASP A 94 5.53 3.68 18.95
CA ASP A 94 4.95 4.94 19.41
C ASP A 94 3.43 4.88 19.23
N PHE A 95 2.75 4.44 20.29
CA PHE A 95 1.31 4.26 20.32
C PHE A 95 0.55 5.56 20.01
N ASP A 96 0.95 6.67 20.66
CA ASP A 96 0.28 7.97 20.52
C ASP A 96 0.46 8.54 19.10
N LEU A 97 1.65 8.42 18.54
CA LEU A 97 1.91 8.78 17.13
C LEU A 97 1.06 7.95 16.19
N GLY A 98 0.97 6.64 16.44
CA GLY A 98 0.13 5.72 15.66
C GLY A 98 -1.34 6.17 15.64
N TYR A 99 -1.92 6.43 16.80
CA TYR A 99 -3.31 6.88 16.91
C TYR A 99 -3.51 8.27 16.28
N ARG A 100 -2.64 9.22 16.58
CA ARG A 100 -2.73 10.57 16.03
C ARG A 100 -2.69 10.59 14.49
N VAL A 101 -1.76 9.83 13.88
CA VAL A 101 -1.60 9.82 12.43
C VAL A 101 -2.61 8.89 11.76
N ASN A 102 -2.72 7.65 12.23
CA ASN A 102 -3.50 6.62 11.51
C ASN A 102 -5.01 6.73 11.79
N LEU A 103 -5.40 7.11 13.00
CA LEU A 103 -6.82 7.24 13.34
C LEU A 103 -7.31 8.68 13.19
N ASP A 104 -6.73 9.65 13.92
CA ASP A 104 -7.19 11.04 13.84
C ASP A 104 -6.94 11.63 12.45
N GLY A 105 -5.79 11.31 11.82
CA GLY A 105 -5.50 11.68 10.43
C GLY A 105 -6.52 11.13 9.46
N THR A 106 -6.91 9.86 9.59
CA THR A 106 -7.98 9.26 8.78
C THR A 106 -9.31 9.98 9.02
N ARG A 107 -9.68 10.22 10.27
CA ARG A 107 -10.89 10.95 10.62
C ARG A 107 -10.88 12.36 10.02
N ASN A 108 -9.76 13.07 10.08
CA ASN A 108 -9.62 14.40 9.47
C ASN A 108 -9.88 14.38 7.96
N VAL A 109 -9.35 13.39 7.25
CA VAL A 109 -9.61 13.21 5.81
C VAL A 109 -11.10 13.01 5.54
N LEU A 110 -11.76 12.12 6.31
CA LEU A 110 -13.18 11.83 6.13
C LEU A 110 -14.07 13.04 6.48
N GLU A 111 -13.76 13.79 7.55
CA GLU A 111 -14.45 15.02 7.92
C GLU A 111 -14.28 16.12 6.88
N ALA A 112 -13.09 16.29 6.35
CA ALA A 112 -12.85 17.24 5.27
C ALA A 112 -13.62 16.86 4.00
N CYS A 113 -13.69 15.58 3.66
CA CYS A 113 -14.52 15.07 2.56
C CYS A 113 -16.01 15.31 2.81
N ARG A 114 -16.49 15.08 4.05
CA ARG A 114 -17.89 15.36 4.45
C ARG A 114 -18.22 16.85 4.31
N ALA A 115 -17.32 17.73 4.73
CA ALA A 115 -17.48 19.17 4.64
C ALA A 115 -17.59 19.72 3.20
N LEU A 116 -17.07 18.98 2.20
CA LEU A 116 -17.25 19.36 0.79
C LEU A 116 -18.71 19.31 0.33
N GLY A 117 -19.54 18.43 0.87
CA GLY A 117 -20.91 18.21 0.45
C GLY A 117 -21.08 17.64 -0.97
N THR A 118 -20.00 17.27 -1.65
CA THR A 118 -19.99 16.82 -3.05
C THR A 118 -19.92 15.30 -3.21
N ASN A 119 -19.93 14.54 -2.11
CA ASN A 119 -19.83 13.10 -2.08
C ASN A 119 -18.61 12.55 -2.85
N PRO A 120 -17.36 12.98 -2.49
CA PRO A 120 -16.15 12.60 -3.21
C PRO A 120 -15.85 11.10 -3.11
N ARG A 121 -15.11 10.55 -4.07
CA ARG A 121 -14.59 9.19 -4.02
C ARG A 121 -13.43 9.10 -3.03
N VAL A 122 -13.45 8.11 -2.11
CA VAL A 122 -12.35 7.86 -1.17
C VAL A 122 -11.90 6.41 -1.28
N VAL A 123 -10.61 6.18 -1.55
CA VAL A 123 -9.97 4.87 -1.51
C VAL A 123 -9.02 4.85 -0.31
N PHE A 124 -9.32 4.02 0.67
CA PHE A 124 -8.54 3.88 1.91
C PHE A 124 -7.72 2.61 1.91
N THR A 125 -6.41 2.72 2.18
CA THR A 125 -5.55 1.54 2.34
C THR A 125 -5.64 0.98 3.75
N SER A 126 -6.20 -0.22 3.87
CA SER A 126 -6.08 -1.09 5.02
C SER A 126 -4.95 -2.12 4.80
N SER A 127 -4.86 -3.13 5.62
CA SER A 127 -3.75 -4.07 5.64
C SER A 127 -4.20 -5.46 6.08
N LEU A 128 -3.43 -6.49 5.73
CA LEU A 128 -3.54 -7.82 6.35
C LEU A 128 -3.30 -7.80 7.86
N ALA A 129 -2.63 -6.77 8.40
CA ALA A 129 -2.46 -6.60 9.85
C ALA A 129 -3.80 -6.43 10.61
N ALA A 130 -4.91 -6.22 9.90
CA ALA A 130 -6.25 -6.27 10.47
C ALA A 130 -6.67 -7.68 10.94
N PHE A 131 -5.98 -8.72 10.46
CA PHE A 131 -6.11 -10.09 10.90
C PHE A 131 -4.98 -10.46 11.87
N GLY A 132 -5.20 -11.49 12.70
CA GLY A 132 -4.19 -12.00 13.61
C GLY A 132 -4.81 -12.98 14.62
N GLY A 133 -4.00 -13.56 15.50
CA GLY A 133 -4.41 -14.62 16.42
C GLY A 133 -4.57 -15.96 15.71
N ASP A 134 -5.57 -16.75 16.11
CA ASP A 134 -5.87 -18.04 15.48
C ASP A 134 -6.52 -17.82 14.12
N LEU A 135 -5.74 -17.92 13.06
CA LEU A 135 -6.19 -17.73 11.70
C LEU A 135 -6.40 -19.06 10.97
N PRO A 136 -7.38 -19.13 10.04
CA PRO A 136 -7.48 -20.25 9.12
C PRO A 136 -6.27 -20.30 8.18
N PRO A 137 -6.01 -21.45 7.50
CA PRO A 137 -4.91 -21.54 6.52
C PRO A 137 -4.93 -20.46 5.43
N ALA A 138 -6.12 -19.96 5.09
CA ALA A 138 -6.30 -18.79 4.25
C ALA A 138 -7.41 -17.90 4.81
N VAL A 139 -7.15 -16.61 4.95
CA VAL A 139 -8.18 -15.64 5.30
C VAL A 139 -9.06 -15.33 4.09
N THR A 140 -10.34 -15.13 4.33
CA THR A 140 -11.37 -14.89 3.31
C THR A 140 -12.02 -13.53 3.48
N ASP A 141 -12.95 -13.20 2.59
CA ASP A 141 -13.77 -11.98 2.70
C ASP A 141 -14.58 -11.90 4.00
N ASP A 142 -14.88 -13.04 4.62
CA ASP A 142 -15.74 -13.16 5.81
C ASP A 142 -14.95 -13.49 7.09
N THR A 143 -13.63 -13.63 7.01
CA THR A 143 -12.78 -13.84 8.19
C THR A 143 -12.88 -12.64 9.13
N PRO A 144 -13.22 -12.83 10.43
CA PRO A 144 -13.29 -11.74 11.39
C PRO A 144 -11.97 -10.98 11.54
N LEU A 145 -12.07 -9.69 11.84
CA LEU A 145 -10.91 -8.86 12.15
C LEU A 145 -10.50 -9.07 13.61
N THR A 146 -9.32 -9.56 13.83
CA THR A 146 -8.73 -9.84 15.15
C THR A 146 -7.30 -9.30 15.22
N PRO A 147 -7.10 -7.98 15.01
CA PRO A 147 -5.76 -7.40 14.96
C PRO A 147 -4.99 -7.63 16.25
N GLN A 148 -3.72 -8.00 16.12
CA GLN A 148 -2.81 -8.23 17.25
C GLN A 148 -1.76 -7.12 17.39
N THR A 149 -1.92 -6.02 16.64
CA THR A 149 -1.03 -4.86 16.68
C THR A 149 -1.82 -3.55 16.68
N SER A 150 -1.25 -2.48 17.25
CA SER A 150 -1.84 -1.14 17.24
C SER A 150 -2.13 -0.67 15.80
N TYR A 151 -1.22 -0.92 14.87
CA TYR A 151 -1.41 -0.62 13.45
C TYR A 151 -2.63 -1.34 12.85
N GLY A 152 -2.76 -2.63 13.12
CA GLY A 152 -3.90 -3.44 12.65
C GLY A 152 -5.22 -2.96 13.22
N ALA A 153 -5.25 -2.61 14.52
CA ALA A 153 -6.42 -2.02 15.17
C ALA A 153 -6.82 -0.69 14.52
N GLN A 154 -5.85 0.21 14.29
CA GLN A 154 -6.08 1.52 13.67
C GLN A 154 -6.61 1.37 12.23
N LYS A 155 -6.06 0.44 11.44
CA LYS A 155 -6.55 0.15 10.09
C LYS A 155 -7.97 -0.41 10.10
N SER A 156 -8.28 -1.32 11.03
CA SER A 156 -9.63 -1.87 11.21
C SER A 156 -10.65 -0.79 11.58
N ILE A 157 -10.32 0.10 12.51
CA ILE A 157 -11.17 1.24 12.85
C ILE A 157 -11.39 2.15 11.64
N GLY A 158 -10.33 2.42 10.85
CA GLY A 158 -10.40 3.20 9.61
C GLY A 158 -11.39 2.59 8.60
N GLU A 159 -11.43 1.26 8.44
CA GLU A 159 -12.41 0.57 7.59
C GLU A 159 -13.85 0.83 8.06
N PHE A 160 -14.10 0.74 9.38
CA PHE A 160 -15.42 1.02 9.94
C PHE A 160 -15.84 2.48 9.75
N LEU A 161 -14.93 3.43 9.90
CA LEU A 161 -15.20 4.85 9.63
C LEU A 161 -15.55 5.06 8.16
N VAL A 162 -14.74 4.57 7.22
CA VAL A 162 -15.01 4.69 5.79
C VAL A 162 -16.38 4.11 5.43
N ARG A 163 -16.73 2.94 5.99
CA ARG A 163 -18.03 2.31 5.79
C ARG A 163 -19.16 3.17 6.30
N ASP A 164 -19.07 3.72 7.51
CA ASP A 164 -20.14 4.51 8.12
C ASP A 164 -20.35 5.84 7.39
N TYR A 165 -19.28 6.57 7.08
CA TYR A 165 -19.37 7.81 6.30
C TYR A 165 -19.98 7.58 4.92
N THR A 166 -19.68 6.44 4.30
CA THR A 166 -20.26 6.06 3.01
C THR A 166 -21.74 5.71 3.14
N ARG A 167 -22.11 4.93 4.16
CA ARG A 167 -23.51 4.59 4.47
C ARG A 167 -24.37 5.83 4.74
N LYS A 168 -23.77 6.87 5.34
CA LYS A 168 -24.42 8.18 5.59
C LYS A 168 -24.49 9.06 4.35
N GLY A 169 -23.89 8.65 3.21
CA GLY A 169 -23.90 9.42 1.98
C GLY A 169 -22.93 10.61 1.96
N PHE A 170 -21.99 10.70 2.90
CA PHE A 170 -21.04 11.82 2.96
C PHE A 170 -19.93 11.70 1.92
N LEU A 171 -19.58 10.47 1.54
CA LEU A 171 -18.55 10.14 0.55
C LEU A 171 -18.84 8.77 -0.08
N ARG A 172 -18.13 8.45 -1.16
CA ARG A 172 -18.16 7.14 -1.83
C ARG A 172 -16.87 6.37 -1.50
N GLY A 173 -16.81 5.82 -0.27
CA GLY A 173 -15.62 5.18 0.26
C GLY A 173 -15.54 3.69 -0.02
N THR A 174 -14.32 3.20 -0.22
CA THR A 174 -13.97 1.78 -0.23
C THR A 174 -12.63 1.59 0.45
N ALA A 175 -12.53 0.61 1.34
CA ALA A 175 -11.27 0.20 1.94
C ALA A 175 -10.69 -1.00 1.19
N VAL A 176 -9.35 -1.14 1.22
CA VAL A 176 -8.66 -2.29 0.65
C VAL A 176 -7.62 -2.83 1.62
N ARG A 177 -7.72 -4.12 1.97
CA ARG A 177 -6.72 -4.85 2.74
C ARG A 177 -5.65 -5.35 1.79
N LEU A 178 -4.46 -4.76 1.92
CA LEU A 178 -3.32 -5.07 1.08
C LEU A 178 -2.52 -6.25 1.64
N PRO A 179 -2.11 -7.22 0.81
CA PRO A 179 -1.04 -8.15 1.15
C PRO A 179 0.30 -7.42 1.27
N THR A 180 1.38 -8.15 1.54
CA THR A 180 2.71 -7.53 1.54
C THR A 180 3.09 -7.10 0.13
N ILE A 181 3.29 -5.80 -0.03
CA ILE A 181 3.73 -5.27 -1.33
C ILE A 181 5.23 -5.53 -1.49
N CYS A 182 5.56 -6.29 -2.53
CA CYS A 182 6.91 -6.76 -2.85
C CYS A 182 7.15 -6.63 -4.37
N VAL A 183 8.22 -5.98 -4.84
CA VAL A 183 9.39 -5.48 -4.13
C VAL A 183 9.22 -3.96 -3.91
N ARG A 184 9.37 -3.51 -2.68
CA ARG A 184 9.39 -2.07 -2.36
C ARG A 184 10.78 -1.50 -2.58
N THR A 185 10.87 -0.34 -3.27
CA THR A 185 12.10 0.43 -3.45
C THR A 185 12.44 1.27 -2.22
N GLY A 186 13.65 1.77 -2.18
CA GLY A 186 14.18 2.60 -1.10
C GLY A 186 15.10 1.82 -0.15
N LEU A 187 15.48 2.46 0.93
CA LEU A 187 16.27 1.81 1.99
C LEU A 187 15.39 0.90 2.85
N PRO A 188 15.97 -0.15 3.46
CA PRO A 188 15.27 -0.96 4.44
C PRO A 188 14.66 -0.08 5.54
N ASN A 189 13.42 -0.36 5.90
CA ASN A 189 12.74 0.32 6.99
C ASN A 189 12.53 -0.62 8.20
N LYS A 190 12.03 -0.10 9.32
CA LYS A 190 11.84 -0.88 10.55
C LYS A 190 10.61 -1.80 10.52
N ALA A 191 9.87 -1.93 9.40
CA ALA A 191 8.74 -2.86 9.33
C ALA A 191 9.23 -4.31 9.34
N ALA A 192 8.59 -5.17 10.14
CA ALA A 192 8.93 -6.59 10.20
C ALA A 192 8.85 -7.29 8.83
N SER A 193 7.98 -6.82 7.92
CA SER A 193 7.86 -7.35 6.53
C SER A 193 8.94 -6.83 5.57
N THR A 194 9.87 -6.00 6.01
CA THR A 194 10.91 -5.42 5.14
C THR A 194 11.77 -6.49 4.50
N TRP A 195 12.06 -7.58 5.21
CA TRP A 195 12.89 -8.68 4.73
C TRP A 195 12.40 -9.25 3.39
N ALA A 196 11.08 -9.36 3.18
CA ALA A 196 10.54 -9.92 1.93
C ALA A 196 10.96 -9.13 0.68
N SER A 197 11.03 -7.80 0.79
CA SER A 197 11.58 -6.97 -0.30
C SER A 197 13.10 -6.97 -0.30
N SER A 198 13.72 -6.96 0.87
CA SER A 198 15.19 -6.87 1.00
C SER A 198 15.91 -8.09 0.42
N VAL A 199 15.36 -9.30 0.61
CA VAL A 199 15.91 -10.55 0.07
C VAL A 199 16.00 -10.55 -1.47
N LEU A 200 15.14 -9.79 -2.15
CA LEU A 200 15.20 -9.63 -3.61
C LEU A 200 15.99 -8.38 -4.01
N ARG A 201 15.67 -7.26 -3.40
CA ARG A 201 16.14 -5.93 -3.79
C ARG A 201 17.65 -5.78 -3.63
N GLU A 202 18.17 -6.05 -2.42
CA GLU A 202 19.59 -5.88 -2.14
C GLU A 202 20.46 -6.79 -2.98
N PRO A 203 20.22 -8.13 -3.06
CA PRO A 203 21.02 -8.98 -3.91
C PRO A 203 20.98 -8.60 -5.40
N LEU A 204 19.82 -8.23 -5.94
CA LEU A 204 19.73 -7.80 -7.34
C LEU A 204 20.48 -6.49 -7.62
N THR A 205 20.76 -5.68 -6.60
CA THR A 205 21.63 -4.49 -6.71
C THR A 205 23.10 -4.77 -6.34
N GLY A 206 23.47 -6.03 -6.05
CA GLY A 206 24.83 -6.45 -5.74
C GLY A 206 25.22 -6.29 -4.26
N VAL A 207 24.25 -6.08 -3.37
CA VAL A 207 24.45 -5.89 -1.92
C VAL A 207 24.04 -7.14 -1.16
N ASP A 208 24.88 -7.57 -0.20
CA ASP A 208 24.53 -8.67 0.69
C ASP A 208 23.42 -8.23 1.66
N VAL A 209 22.55 -9.17 2.04
CA VAL A 209 21.41 -8.91 2.94
C VAL A 209 21.29 -9.97 4.02
N VAL A 210 20.94 -9.54 5.22
CA VAL A 210 20.54 -10.43 6.32
C VAL A 210 19.04 -10.74 6.22
N CYS A 211 18.67 -12.02 6.17
CA CYS A 211 17.30 -12.48 6.29
C CYS A 211 17.05 -12.94 7.72
N PRO A 212 16.13 -12.28 8.47
CA PRO A 212 15.93 -12.53 9.90
C PRO A 212 14.94 -13.67 10.19
N VAL A 213 14.34 -14.26 9.17
CA VAL A 213 13.35 -15.35 9.30
C VAL A 213 13.89 -16.66 8.78
N THR A 214 13.21 -17.78 9.08
CA THR A 214 13.60 -19.07 8.54
C THR A 214 13.30 -19.17 7.05
N PRO A 215 14.00 -20.03 6.29
CA PRO A 215 13.77 -20.23 4.86
C PRO A 215 12.34 -20.63 4.50
N GLU A 216 11.64 -21.29 5.40
CA GLU A 216 10.27 -21.81 5.24
C GLU A 216 9.20 -20.77 5.56
N THR A 217 9.59 -19.61 6.09
CA THR A 217 8.64 -18.54 6.44
C THR A 217 7.86 -18.08 5.22
N VAL A 218 6.53 -18.21 5.28
CA VAL A 218 5.62 -17.86 4.20
C VAL A 218 5.22 -16.38 4.29
N MET A 219 5.11 -15.73 3.15
CA MET A 219 4.56 -14.39 3.00
C MET A 219 3.60 -14.33 1.82
N VAL A 220 2.46 -13.69 2.00
CA VAL A 220 1.57 -13.37 0.88
C VAL A 220 2.00 -12.07 0.26
N VAL A 221 2.42 -12.08 -0.99
CA VAL A 221 2.97 -10.91 -1.69
C VAL A 221 2.14 -10.52 -2.92
N LEU A 222 2.20 -9.24 -3.27
CA LEU A 222 1.63 -8.67 -4.49
C LEU A 222 2.60 -7.61 -5.03
N SER A 223 2.82 -7.58 -6.35
CA SER A 223 3.69 -6.57 -6.94
C SER A 223 3.12 -5.15 -6.82
N PRO A 224 3.96 -4.13 -6.76
CA PRO A 224 3.51 -2.74 -6.80
C PRO A 224 2.69 -2.41 -8.05
N ARG A 225 3.01 -3.01 -9.19
CA ARG A 225 2.28 -2.83 -10.46
C ARG A 225 0.84 -3.28 -10.32
N LYS A 226 0.60 -4.54 -9.88
CA LYS A 226 -0.75 -5.07 -9.64
C LYS A 226 -1.49 -4.31 -8.53
N THR A 227 -0.77 -3.82 -7.53
CA THR A 227 -1.36 -2.98 -6.47
C THR A 227 -1.88 -1.65 -7.02
N VAL A 228 -1.12 -0.98 -7.88
CA VAL A 228 -1.54 0.28 -8.51
C VAL A 228 -2.73 0.06 -9.45
N ASP A 229 -2.72 -1.01 -10.26
CA ASP A 229 -3.85 -1.39 -11.10
C ASP A 229 -5.10 -1.68 -10.25
N ALA A 230 -4.93 -2.31 -9.08
CA ALA A 230 -6.02 -2.51 -8.14
C ALA A 230 -6.58 -1.19 -7.60
N PHE A 231 -5.76 -0.18 -7.29
CA PHE A 231 -6.25 1.14 -6.87
C PHE A 231 -7.06 1.83 -7.95
N MET A 232 -6.63 1.75 -9.21
CA MET A 232 -7.38 2.30 -10.34
C MET A 232 -8.75 1.61 -10.47
N ARG A 233 -8.77 0.27 -10.42
CA ARG A 233 -10.01 -0.50 -10.46
C ARG A 233 -10.92 -0.25 -9.27
N LEU A 234 -10.37 -0.15 -8.05
CA LEU A 234 -11.12 0.21 -6.84
C LEU A 234 -11.83 1.56 -6.99
N HIS A 235 -11.15 2.51 -7.62
CA HIS A 235 -11.71 3.82 -7.88
C HIS A 235 -12.90 3.76 -8.84
N ASP A 236 -12.78 2.99 -9.92
CA ASP A 236 -13.77 2.96 -11.01
C ASP A 236 -15.03 2.16 -10.66
N LEU A 237 -14.92 1.20 -9.73
CA LEU A 237 -16.07 0.42 -9.28
C LEU A 237 -16.93 1.20 -8.26
N PRO A 238 -18.25 1.08 -8.32
CA PRO A 238 -19.12 1.70 -7.34
C PRO A 238 -18.92 1.03 -5.96
N PRO A 239 -19.04 1.79 -4.83
CA PRO A 239 -18.82 1.24 -3.48
C PRO A 239 -19.71 0.03 -3.16
N ASP A 240 -20.90 -0.05 -3.71
CA ASP A 240 -21.85 -1.15 -3.48
C ASP A 240 -21.39 -2.48 -4.09
N ALA A 241 -20.49 -2.45 -5.10
CA ALA A 241 -19.88 -3.65 -5.66
C ALA A 241 -19.10 -4.46 -4.61
N PHE A 242 -18.63 -3.78 -3.53
CA PHE A 242 -17.85 -4.40 -2.46
C PHE A 242 -18.71 -4.95 -1.30
N GLY A 243 -20.04 -4.93 -1.46
CA GLY A 243 -20.99 -5.39 -0.45
C GLY A 243 -21.13 -4.44 0.75
N PRO A 244 -21.87 -4.83 1.81
CA PRO A 244 -22.17 -3.96 2.94
C PRO A 244 -20.92 -3.49 3.71
N GLY A 245 -19.87 -4.31 3.74
CA GLY A 245 -18.59 -4.00 4.38
C GLY A 245 -17.77 -2.94 3.66
N ARG A 246 -18.02 -2.72 2.36
CA ARG A 246 -17.30 -1.76 1.50
C ARG A 246 -15.78 -1.91 1.58
N THR A 247 -15.33 -3.14 1.84
CA THR A 247 -13.92 -3.50 1.96
C THR A 247 -13.59 -4.61 0.98
N LEU A 248 -12.45 -4.51 0.35
CA LEU A 248 -11.87 -5.53 -0.50
C LEU A 248 -10.65 -6.14 0.17
N LEU A 249 -10.59 -7.44 0.24
CA LEU A 249 -9.38 -8.19 0.53
C LEU A 249 -8.70 -8.51 -0.80
N LEU A 250 -7.50 -7.99 -1.06
CA LEU A 250 -6.76 -8.32 -2.27
C LEU A 250 -6.07 -9.66 -2.11
N ASN A 251 -6.20 -10.51 -3.14
CA ASN A 251 -5.40 -11.73 -3.24
C ASN A 251 -3.93 -11.38 -3.52
N GLY A 252 -3.04 -12.30 -3.21
CA GLY A 252 -1.62 -12.27 -3.52
C GLY A 252 -1.15 -13.69 -3.81
N ILE A 253 0.14 -13.86 -4.03
CA ILE A 253 0.78 -15.17 -4.15
C ILE A 253 1.53 -15.51 -2.87
N ASN A 254 1.49 -16.77 -2.47
CA ASN A 254 2.28 -17.28 -1.34
C ASN A 254 3.70 -17.54 -1.80
N VAL A 255 4.66 -17.03 -1.05
CA VAL A 255 6.09 -17.26 -1.31
C VAL A 255 6.81 -17.53 0.00
N THR A 256 7.78 -18.42 -0.01
CA THR A 256 8.69 -18.64 1.11
C THR A 256 9.92 -17.72 1.01
N ALA A 257 10.58 -17.48 2.13
CA ALA A 257 11.83 -16.71 2.14
C ALA A 257 12.91 -17.37 1.25
N ARG A 258 12.93 -18.71 1.19
CA ARG A 258 13.81 -19.49 0.31
C ARG A 258 13.50 -19.26 -1.17
N GLU A 259 12.22 -19.24 -1.54
CA GLU A 259 11.82 -18.98 -2.93
C GLU A 259 12.22 -17.59 -3.40
N LEU A 260 12.14 -16.58 -2.51
CA LEU A 260 12.64 -15.23 -2.78
C LEU A 260 14.15 -15.23 -3.06
N GLU A 261 14.95 -15.90 -2.23
CA GLU A 261 16.40 -16.05 -2.47
C GLU A 261 16.68 -16.73 -3.80
N LEU A 262 16.03 -17.85 -4.09
CA LEU A 262 16.23 -18.59 -5.35
C LEU A 262 15.84 -17.78 -6.59
N ALA A 263 14.84 -16.91 -6.47
CA ALA A 263 14.42 -16.02 -7.56
C ALA A 263 15.51 -15.02 -7.93
N VAL A 264 16.34 -14.57 -6.98
CA VAL A 264 17.51 -13.71 -7.29
C VAL A 264 18.40 -14.38 -8.33
N GLY A 265 18.78 -15.65 -8.11
CA GLY A 265 19.63 -16.41 -9.04
C GLY A 265 19.01 -16.57 -10.44
N ARG A 266 17.70 -16.85 -10.50
CA ARG A 266 16.98 -16.99 -11.78
C ARG A 266 16.93 -15.70 -12.59
N HIS A 267 16.94 -14.55 -11.92
CA HIS A 267 16.82 -13.23 -12.54
C HIS A 267 18.12 -12.39 -12.53
N ALA A 268 19.23 -12.98 -12.10
CA ALA A 268 20.53 -12.31 -12.05
C ALA A 268 20.99 -11.79 -13.43
N GLY A 269 20.76 -12.56 -14.48
CA GLY A 269 21.34 -12.28 -15.78
C GLY A 269 22.87 -12.21 -15.68
N ASN A 270 23.47 -11.15 -16.23
CA ASN A 270 24.93 -10.90 -16.14
C ASN A 270 25.31 -10.04 -14.91
N ARG A 271 24.39 -9.80 -13.97
CA ARG A 271 24.66 -8.95 -12.79
C ARG A 271 25.44 -9.75 -11.74
N LYS A 272 26.39 -9.08 -11.10
CA LYS A 272 26.95 -9.58 -9.85
C LYS A 272 25.89 -9.38 -8.77
N VAL A 273 25.35 -10.46 -8.23
CA VAL A 273 24.35 -10.43 -7.16
C VAL A 273 24.99 -10.54 -5.79
N GLY A 274 24.38 -9.92 -4.80
CA GLY A 274 24.71 -10.09 -3.38
C GLY A 274 24.22 -11.44 -2.86
N LYS A 275 24.62 -11.75 -1.62
CA LYS A 275 24.26 -12.98 -0.91
C LYS A 275 23.16 -12.72 0.10
N VAL A 276 22.29 -13.71 0.31
CA VAL A 276 21.38 -13.75 1.45
C VAL A 276 22.08 -14.47 2.60
N VAL A 277 22.24 -13.77 3.73
CA VAL A 277 22.82 -14.31 4.96
C VAL A 277 21.67 -14.62 5.91
N TRP A 278 21.48 -15.89 6.23
CA TRP A 278 20.44 -16.35 7.13
C TRP A 278 20.87 -16.12 8.59
N GLN A 279 20.21 -15.19 9.25
CA GLN A 279 20.46 -14.88 10.66
C GLN A 279 19.11 -14.72 11.39
N HIS A 280 18.62 -15.81 11.92
CA HIS A 280 17.31 -15.89 12.56
C HIS A 280 17.19 -14.93 13.74
N ASP A 281 16.11 -14.12 13.74
CA ASP A 281 15.66 -13.26 14.84
C ASP A 281 14.31 -13.77 15.35
N PRO A 282 14.25 -14.39 16.55
CA PRO A 282 13.02 -14.95 17.08
C PRO A 282 11.89 -13.90 17.30
N ALA A 283 12.24 -12.64 17.49
CA ALA A 283 11.23 -11.59 17.66
C ALA A 283 10.56 -11.26 16.33
N ILE A 284 11.33 -11.12 15.26
CA ILE A 284 10.79 -10.91 13.90
C ILE A 284 10.02 -12.14 13.43
N GLN A 285 10.56 -13.34 13.65
CA GLN A 285 9.88 -14.59 13.28
C GLN A 285 8.50 -14.68 13.92
N ARG A 286 8.39 -14.44 15.22
CA ARG A 286 7.11 -14.49 15.94
C ARG A 286 6.07 -13.51 15.37
N ILE A 287 6.50 -12.33 14.94
CA ILE A 287 5.62 -11.37 14.27
C ILE A 287 5.12 -11.92 12.94
N CYS A 288 6.02 -12.53 12.15
CA CYS A 288 5.68 -13.10 10.84
C CYS A 288 4.75 -14.32 10.99
N ASP A 289 4.96 -15.16 11.99
CA ASP A 289 4.13 -16.35 12.26
C ASP A 289 2.68 -15.96 12.62
N GLY A 290 2.46 -14.77 13.16
CA GLY A 290 1.13 -14.23 13.46
C GLY A 290 0.37 -13.66 12.26
N TRP A 291 0.96 -13.62 11.06
CA TRP A 291 0.29 -13.08 9.88
C TRP A 291 -0.45 -14.14 9.07
N PRO A 292 -1.49 -13.75 8.28
CA PRO A 292 -2.13 -14.66 7.34
C PRO A 292 -1.11 -15.29 6.38
N GLN A 293 -1.11 -16.60 6.31
CA GLN A 293 -0.24 -17.38 5.42
C GLN A 293 -0.91 -17.69 4.08
N GLY A 294 -2.16 -17.30 3.92
CA GLY A 294 -2.91 -17.45 2.68
C GLY A 294 -4.07 -16.45 2.62
N ILE A 295 -4.48 -16.13 1.41
CA ILE A 295 -5.64 -15.29 1.11
C ILE A 295 -6.50 -15.98 0.06
N ASP A 296 -7.80 -16.03 0.31
CA ASP A 296 -8.79 -16.51 -0.66
C ASP A 296 -10.01 -15.58 -0.72
N SER A 297 -9.87 -14.46 -1.43
CA SER A 297 -10.96 -13.53 -1.66
C SER A 297 -11.71 -13.87 -2.94
N ALA A 298 -12.87 -14.49 -2.81
CA ALA A 298 -13.80 -14.73 -3.91
C ALA A 298 -14.34 -13.42 -4.51
N ARG A 299 -14.50 -12.40 -3.67
CA ARG A 299 -14.94 -11.07 -4.08
C ARG A 299 -13.93 -10.40 -5.01
N ALA A 300 -12.64 -10.46 -4.69
CA ALA A 300 -11.59 -9.90 -5.53
C ALA A 300 -11.59 -10.56 -6.92
N ARG A 301 -11.66 -11.89 -6.99
CA ARG A 301 -11.74 -12.61 -8.27
C ARG A 301 -12.98 -12.24 -9.07
N ARG A 302 -14.16 -12.26 -8.44
CA ARG A 302 -15.43 -11.90 -9.11
C ARG A 302 -15.41 -10.48 -9.67
N LEU A 303 -14.78 -9.54 -8.97
CA LEU A 303 -14.65 -8.15 -9.39
C LEU A 303 -13.47 -7.94 -10.35
N GLY A 304 -12.76 -8.99 -10.77
CA GLY A 304 -11.67 -8.94 -11.74
C GLY A 304 -10.41 -8.24 -11.24
N PHE A 305 -10.09 -8.36 -9.95
CA PHE A 305 -8.80 -7.95 -9.42
C PHE A 305 -7.78 -9.06 -9.68
N GLU A 306 -6.70 -8.69 -10.35
CA GLU A 306 -5.66 -9.61 -10.75
C GLU A 306 -4.52 -9.67 -9.73
N THR A 307 -3.87 -10.84 -9.63
CA THR A 307 -2.62 -11.04 -8.92
C THR A 307 -1.47 -11.24 -9.91
N ASP A 308 -0.24 -11.21 -9.43
CA ASP A 308 0.89 -11.77 -10.18
C ASP A 308 0.66 -13.27 -10.35
N LYS A 309 1.09 -13.85 -11.48
CA LYS A 309 0.95 -15.28 -11.78
C LYS A 309 1.83 -16.14 -10.88
N ASP A 310 3.05 -15.65 -10.65
CA ASP A 310 4.11 -16.30 -9.92
C ASP A 310 5.12 -15.28 -9.39
N LEU A 311 6.08 -15.75 -8.60
CA LEU A 311 7.16 -14.92 -8.07
C LEU A 311 8.05 -14.34 -9.17
N ASP A 312 8.25 -15.06 -10.26
CA ASP A 312 9.07 -14.58 -11.37
C ASP A 312 8.43 -13.37 -12.07
N GLU A 313 7.10 -13.28 -12.11
CA GLU A 313 6.41 -12.07 -12.60
C GLU A 313 6.63 -10.89 -11.65
N VAL A 314 6.57 -11.09 -10.33
CA VAL A 314 6.88 -10.05 -9.33
C VAL A 314 8.29 -9.50 -9.54
N VAL A 315 9.27 -10.39 -9.73
CA VAL A 315 10.67 -9.99 -9.94
C VAL A 315 10.86 -9.28 -11.28
N ARG A 316 10.21 -9.75 -12.36
CA ARG A 316 10.25 -9.07 -13.67
C ARG A 316 9.65 -7.65 -13.59
N HIS A 317 8.55 -7.47 -12.84
CA HIS A 317 7.97 -6.15 -12.62
C HIS A 317 8.95 -5.22 -11.89
N PHE A 318 9.61 -5.72 -10.84
CA PHE A 318 10.61 -4.93 -10.12
C PHE A 318 11.80 -4.54 -11.01
N ILE A 319 12.32 -5.48 -11.79
CA ILE A 319 13.45 -5.22 -12.69
C ILE A 319 13.09 -4.18 -13.74
N ALA A 320 11.89 -4.28 -14.32
CA ALA A 320 11.44 -3.38 -15.38
C ALA A 320 11.08 -1.97 -14.87
N ASP A 321 10.52 -1.87 -13.65
CA ASP A 321 9.94 -0.62 -13.18
C ASP A 321 10.84 0.15 -12.21
N ASP A 322 11.73 -0.54 -11.48
CA ASP A 322 12.31 0.02 -10.26
C ASP A 322 13.80 -0.24 -10.08
N LEU A 323 14.38 -1.28 -10.71
CA LEU A 323 15.75 -1.71 -10.42
C LEU A 323 16.80 -0.64 -10.71
N ASP A 324 16.65 0.07 -11.84
CA ASP A 324 17.62 1.12 -12.22
C ASP A 324 17.62 2.29 -11.22
N ASP A 325 16.46 2.69 -10.73
CA ASP A 325 16.35 3.72 -9.70
C ASP A 325 16.86 3.19 -8.34
N GLN A 326 16.60 1.94 -8.03
CA GLN A 326 17.12 1.30 -6.82
C GLN A 326 18.65 1.19 -6.82
N MET A 327 19.26 0.92 -7.97
CA MET A 327 20.71 0.88 -8.10
C MET A 327 21.38 2.24 -7.83
N LYS A 328 20.70 3.35 -8.15
CA LYS A 328 21.18 4.70 -7.81
C LYS A 328 21.15 4.95 -6.30
N ILE A 329 20.13 4.40 -5.60
CA ILE A 329 20.01 4.51 -4.14
C ILE A 329 21.06 3.63 -3.44
N ALA A 330 21.33 2.42 -3.95
CA ALA A 330 22.26 1.46 -3.36
C ALA A 330 23.74 1.87 -3.51
N LYS A 331 24.05 2.68 -4.52
CA LYS A 331 25.39 3.26 -4.72
C LYS A 331 25.31 4.74 -4.36
N PRO A 332 25.66 5.15 -3.11
CA PRO A 332 25.81 6.58 -2.84
C PRO A 332 26.81 7.17 -3.82
N ALA A 333 26.49 8.39 -4.32
CA ALA A 333 27.39 9.12 -5.22
C ALA A 333 28.80 9.18 -4.60
N ALA A 334 29.79 8.72 -5.37
CA ALA A 334 31.21 8.75 -4.99
C ALA A 334 31.69 10.21 -4.88
#